data_9405c5f6f65eee952ca5d5ba726a5017
#
_entry.id   9405c5f6f65eee952ca5d5ba726a5017
#
_cell.length_a   1.000
_cell.length_b   1.000
_cell.length_c   1.000
_cell.angle_alpha   90.00
_cell.angle_beta   90.00
_cell.angle_gamma   90.00
#
_symmetry.space_group_name_H-M   'P 1'
#
loop_
_entity.id
_entity.type
_entity.pdbx_description
1 polymer ?
#
loop_
_entity_poly.entity_id
_entity_poly.type
_entity_poly.pdbx_seq_one_letter_code
_entity_poly.pdbx_strand_id
1 'polypeptide(L)'
;NETRTQRYIACNKYDAGQMLSPVEEELKRRLSAAGSHGWEKTAAPTPHYIFLVADPSLLAGQPAADYLLRNDPSLGGSCILLGSNLSQLPNGIVQILEARGQSSSLYLREDAGHRRAFQMDSISVADCDAFARALAPVRLPEKNSTQLLPNNITFLQGYHVKKPDQLDLGDYWANSCNYESLSVPIGVRANGENFYFDIHQKRHGPHGLVAGMTGSGKTEMVQSWILSMAVQFSPRDVAFVLIDFKGTGLILPFVNLPHLVGTISDLDSNISRNLIALESELQRRKALFDSAGVTDIRDYLKKYRAGEASEPLPYLFVVIDEYAEFKAKFPDFTAEVNTLFRTGRSMGV
;
A
#
# COMPACT_ATOMS: atom_id res chain seq x y z
N ASN A 1 15.08 -26.47 -6.26
CA ASN A 1 15.20 -26.23 -7.71
C ASN A 1 14.07 -25.35 -8.27
N GLU A 2 13.87 -24.15 -7.82
CA GLU A 2 12.98 -23.23 -8.55
C GLU A 2 13.29 -21.80 -8.16
N THR A 3 14.39 -21.29 -8.66
CA THR A 3 14.50 -19.85 -8.86
C THR A 3 13.60 -19.49 -10.06
N ARG A 4 12.34 -19.27 -9.83
CA ARG A 4 11.52 -18.52 -10.77
C ARG A 4 12.09 -17.11 -10.84
N THR A 5 12.99 -16.89 -11.79
CA THR A 5 13.34 -15.55 -12.23
C THR A 5 12.05 -14.84 -12.60
N GLN A 6 11.75 -13.78 -11.90
CA GLN A 6 10.60 -12.93 -12.18
C GLN A 6 10.72 -12.46 -13.63
N ARG A 7 9.87 -12.99 -14.50
CA ARG A 7 9.83 -12.58 -15.91
C ARG A 7 8.92 -11.37 -16.00
N TYR A 8 9.48 -10.24 -16.37
CA TYR A 8 8.73 -9.02 -16.67
C TYR A 8 8.17 -9.08 -18.09
N ILE A 9 7.40 -10.14 -18.40
CA ILE A 9 6.75 -10.37 -19.70
C ILE A 9 5.29 -10.69 -19.43
N ALA A 10 4.39 -9.92 -20.01
CA ALA A 10 2.95 -10.14 -19.95
C ALA A 10 2.39 -10.40 -21.35
N CYS A 11 1.60 -11.46 -21.51
CA CYS A 11 0.99 -11.86 -22.78
C CYS A 11 -0.53 -11.61 -22.82
N ASN A 12 -1.13 -11.21 -21.72
CA ASN A 12 -2.54 -10.88 -21.62
C ASN A 12 -2.76 -9.73 -20.61
N LYS A 13 -3.98 -9.18 -20.60
CA LYS A 13 -4.32 -8.03 -19.72
C LYS A 13 -4.20 -8.31 -18.23
N TYR A 14 -4.47 -9.53 -17.80
CA TYR A 14 -4.36 -9.89 -16.39
C TYR A 14 -2.90 -9.91 -15.94
N ASP A 15 -2.03 -10.57 -16.69
CA ASP A 15 -0.59 -10.60 -16.41
C ASP A 15 0.01 -9.20 -16.49
N ALA A 16 -0.44 -8.38 -17.46
CA ALA A 16 -0.02 -6.99 -17.58
C ALA A 16 -0.39 -6.19 -16.32
N GLY A 17 -1.61 -6.34 -15.80
CA GLY A 17 -2.04 -5.71 -14.55
C GLY A 17 -1.20 -6.11 -13.35
N GLN A 18 -0.92 -7.40 -13.20
CA GLN A 18 -0.08 -7.93 -12.12
C GLN A 18 1.35 -7.39 -12.19
N MET A 19 1.92 -7.33 -13.38
CA MET A 19 3.28 -6.84 -13.61
C MET A 19 3.39 -5.33 -13.42
N LEU A 20 2.38 -4.57 -13.83
CA LEU A 20 2.38 -3.11 -13.79
C LEU A 20 2.03 -2.53 -12.42
N SER A 21 1.33 -3.27 -11.57
CA SER A 21 0.90 -2.78 -10.25
C SER A 21 2.04 -2.28 -9.36
N PRO A 22 3.16 -3.02 -9.17
CA PRO A 22 4.28 -2.51 -8.38
C PRO A 22 4.97 -1.30 -9.03
N VAL A 23 4.98 -1.27 -10.37
CA VAL A 23 5.57 -0.14 -11.12
C VAL A 23 4.71 1.11 -10.96
N GLU A 24 3.39 0.97 -11.00
CA GLU A 24 2.45 2.07 -10.77
C GLU A 24 2.68 2.72 -9.40
N GLU A 25 2.83 1.92 -8.35
CA GLU A 25 3.11 2.44 -7.01
C GLU A 25 4.42 3.23 -6.97
N GLU A 26 5.46 2.72 -7.61
CA GLU A 26 6.76 3.40 -7.69
C GLU A 26 6.67 4.70 -8.49
N LEU A 27 5.98 4.70 -9.63
CA LEU A 27 5.80 5.90 -10.44
C LEU A 27 4.96 6.96 -9.71
N LYS A 28 3.93 6.56 -8.96
CA LYS A 28 3.17 7.45 -8.07
C LYS A 28 4.06 8.08 -7.00
N ARG A 29 4.91 7.29 -6.37
CA ARG A 29 5.86 7.76 -5.36
C ARG A 29 6.83 8.79 -5.95
N ARG A 30 7.38 8.53 -7.14
CA ARG A 30 8.30 9.44 -7.84
C ARG A 30 7.61 10.77 -8.19
N LEU A 31 6.39 10.70 -8.69
CA LEU A 31 5.61 11.90 -9.01
C LEU A 31 5.32 12.76 -7.78
N SER A 32 4.98 12.12 -6.66
CA SER A 32 4.74 12.82 -5.38
C SER A 32 6.01 13.47 -4.84
N ALA A 33 7.16 12.82 -4.98
CA ALA A 33 8.45 13.36 -4.54
C ALA A 33 8.91 14.54 -5.42
N ALA A 34 8.63 14.52 -6.73
CA ALA A 34 8.97 15.60 -7.64
C ALA A 34 8.18 16.90 -7.36
N GLY A 35 6.95 16.78 -6.86
CA GLY A 35 6.11 17.94 -6.50
C GLY A 35 6.54 18.69 -5.24
N SER A 36 7.40 18.12 -4.41
CA SER A 36 7.84 18.69 -3.13
C SER A 36 9.17 19.46 -3.21
N HIS A 37 9.89 19.40 -4.32
CA HIS A 37 11.20 20.05 -4.48
C HIS A 37 11.14 21.08 -5.63
N GLY A 38 11.08 22.34 -5.29
CA GLY A 38 11.14 23.46 -6.26
C GLY A 38 12.50 23.54 -6.94
N TRP A 39 12.49 23.64 -8.31
CA TRP A 39 13.56 24.16 -9.20
C TRP A 39 14.97 23.54 -9.17
N GLU A 40 15.33 22.60 -8.31
CA GLU A 40 16.59 21.88 -8.43
C GLU A 40 16.45 20.75 -9.45
N LYS A 41 17.34 20.71 -10.46
CA LYS A 41 17.48 19.60 -11.41
C LYS A 41 17.90 18.35 -10.64
N THR A 42 16.96 17.62 -10.08
CA THR A 42 17.21 16.29 -9.50
C THR A 42 17.67 15.35 -10.63
N ALA A 43 18.72 14.60 -10.37
CA ALA A 43 19.17 13.55 -11.27
C ALA A 43 18.01 12.61 -11.61
N ALA A 44 17.95 12.13 -12.85
CA ALA A 44 16.90 11.20 -13.29
C ALA A 44 16.80 10.02 -12.30
N PRO A 45 15.59 9.65 -11.86
CA PRO A 45 15.42 8.61 -10.87
C PRO A 45 15.93 7.26 -11.40
N THR A 46 16.65 6.53 -10.55
CA THR A 46 17.18 5.19 -10.86
C THR A 46 16.45 4.13 -10.06
N PRO A 47 16.14 2.96 -10.64
CA PRO A 47 16.40 2.57 -12.04
C PRO A 47 15.47 3.30 -13.02
N HIS A 48 15.92 3.49 -14.27
CA HIS A 48 15.07 3.92 -15.36
C HIS A 48 14.34 2.71 -15.95
N TYR A 49 13.00 2.79 -16.02
CA TYR A 49 12.19 1.70 -16.57
C TYR A 49 11.97 1.88 -18.08
N ILE A 50 12.18 0.82 -18.85
CA ILE A 50 11.87 0.79 -20.28
C ILE A 50 10.76 -0.23 -20.52
N PHE A 51 9.63 0.20 -21.04
CA PHE A 51 8.50 -0.64 -21.38
C PHE A 51 8.44 -0.85 -22.89
N LEU A 52 8.52 -2.11 -23.30
CA LEU A 52 8.34 -2.51 -24.71
C LEU A 52 6.94 -3.14 -24.83
N VAL A 53 6.05 -2.48 -25.52
CA VAL A 53 4.65 -2.90 -25.65
C VAL A 53 4.36 -3.27 -27.09
N ALA A 54 4.34 -4.57 -27.39
CA ALA A 54 4.08 -5.09 -28.72
C ALA A 54 2.59 -5.04 -29.10
N ASP A 55 1.71 -5.02 -28.12
CA ASP A 55 0.26 -4.86 -28.32
C ASP A 55 -0.28 -3.76 -27.40
N PRO A 56 -0.57 -2.56 -27.95
CA PRO A 56 -1.09 -1.44 -27.16
C PRO A 56 -2.41 -1.73 -26.42
N SER A 57 -3.18 -2.73 -26.86
CA SER A 57 -4.41 -3.12 -26.20
C SER A 57 -4.20 -3.67 -24.79
N LEU A 58 -3.01 -4.14 -24.46
CA LEU A 58 -2.64 -4.62 -23.13
C LEU A 58 -2.58 -3.50 -22.08
N LEU A 59 -2.32 -2.27 -22.51
CA LEU A 59 -2.33 -1.08 -21.65
C LEU A 59 -3.74 -0.49 -21.46
N ALA A 60 -4.69 -0.84 -22.30
CA ALA A 60 -6.03 -0.27 -22.25
C ALA A 60 -6.75 -0.65 -20.95
N GLY A 61 -7.09 0.36 -20.13
CA GLY A 61 -7.73 0.20 -18.83
C GLY A 61 -6.76 -0.14 -17.69
N GLN A 62 -5.46 -0.13 -17.91
CA GLN A 62 -4.45 -0.27 -16.85
C GLN A 62 -4.16 1.10 -16.22
N PRO A 63 -4.28 1.27 -14.89
CA PRO A 63 -3.99 2.56 -14.23
C PRO A 63 -2.56 3.05 -14.44
N ALA A 64 -1.60 2.13 -14.58
CA ALA A 64 -0.20 2.46 -14.87
C ALA A 64 -0.02 3.17 -16.22
N ALA A 65 -0.93 2.98 -17.19
CA ALA A 65 -0.84 3.59 -18.51
C ALA A 65 -0.82 5.12 -18.45
N ASP A 66 -1.56 5.72 -17.53
CA ASP A 66 -1.61 7.16 -17.33
C ASP A 66 -0.25 7.76 -16.94
N TYR A 67 0.58 6.99 -16.24
CA TYR A 67 1.94 7.39 -15.87
C TYR A 67 2.94 7.10 -16.97
N LEU A 68 2.83 5.95 -17.62
CA LEU A 68 3.75 5.51 -18.68
C LEU A 68 3.66 6.36 -19.95
N LEU A 69 2.47 6.92 -20.23
CA LEU A 69 2.22 7.76 -21.41
C LEU A 69 2.45 9.25 -21.12
N ARG A 70 2.80 9.63 -19.90
CA ARG A 70 3.21 11.00 -19.60
C ARG A 70 4.63 11.26 -20.07
N ASN A 71 4.82 12.38 -20.75
CA ASN A 71 6.15 12.87 -21.11
C ASN A 71 6.77 13.63 -19.92
N ASP A 72 7.01 12.93 -18.81
CA ASP A 72 7.55 13.52 -17.59
C ASP A 72 8.87 12.82 -17.21
N PRO A 73 10.02 13.50 -17.40
CA PRO A 73 11.34 12.95 -17.07
C PRO A 73 11.50 12.58 -15.59
N SER A 74 10.73 13.20 -14.68
CA SER A 74 10.80 12.92 -13.25
C SER A 74 10.33 11.51 -12.89
N LEU A 75 9.54 10.88 -13.75
CA LEU A 75 9.07 9.51 -13.55
C LEU A 75 10.17 8.46 -13.79
N GLY A 76 11.22 8.78 -14.59
CA GLY A 76 12.29 7.83 -14.91
C GLY A 76 11.78 6.59 -15.64
N GLY A 77 10.84 6.76 -16.55
CA GLY A 77 10.27 5.72 -17.39
C GLY A 77 10.19 6.12 -18.85
N SER A 78 10.37 5.16 -19.77
CA SER A 78 10.19 5.31 -21.21
C SER A 78 9.30 4.18 -21.73
N CYS A 79 8.35 4.50 -22.58
CA CYS A 79 7.43 3.53 -23.17
C CYS A 79 7.59 3.53 -24.70
N ILE A 80 7.88 2.36 -25.28
CA ILE A 80 7.98 2.10 -26.70
C ILE A 80 6.81 1.20 -27.09
N LEU A 81 5.89 1.71 -27.89
CA LEU A 81 4.73 0.97 -28.37
C LEU A 81 4.89 0.61 -29.85
N LEU A 82 4.56 -0.62 -30.17
CA LEU A 82 4.49 -1.10 -31.55
C LEU A 82 3.02 -1.14 -31.99
N GLY A 83 2.73 -0.60 -33.16
CA GLY A 83 1.38 -0.60 -33.74
C GLY A 83 1.43 -0.68 -35.26
N SER A 84 0.46 -1.35 -35.87
CA SER A 84 0.34 -1.44 -37.31
C SER A 84 -0.19 -0.14 -37.94
N ASN A 85 -0.95 0.62 -37.16
CA ASN A 85 -1.58 1.88 -37.61
C ASN A 85 -1.53 2.94 -36.51
N LEU A 86 -1.48 4.20 -36.92
CA LEU A 86 -1.44 5.33 -36.01
C LEU A 86 -2.67 5.42 -35.08
N SER A 87 -3.82 4.94 -35.54
CA SER A 87 -5.07 4.91 -34.78
C SER A 87 -5.06 3.92 -33.62
N GLN A 88 -4.15 2.97 -33.60
CA GLN A 88 -3.97 2.00 -32.50
C GLN A 88 -3.12 2.55 -31.37
N LEU A 89 -2.41 3.65 -31.61
CA LEU A 89 -1.51 4.25 -30.62
C LEU A 89 -2.28 5.27 -29.74
N PRO A 90 -2.09 5.23 -28.42
CA PRO A 90 -2.69 6.18 -27.49
C PRO A 90 -2.32 7.64 -27.82
N ASN A 91 -3.20 8.59 -27.46
CA ASN A 91 -2.98 10.01 -27.76
C ASN A 91 -1.77 10.62 -27.02
N GLY A 92 -1.33 10.05 -25.93
CA GLY A 92 -0.17 10.53 -25.15
C GLY A 92 1.21 10.27 -25.79
N ILE A 93 1.27 9.60 -26.94
CA ILE A 93 2.54 9.37 -27.67
C ILE A 93 3.04 10.66 -28.28
N VAL A 94 4.24 11.08 -27.92
CA VAL A 94 4.86 12.33 -28.39
C VAL A 94 5.64 12.12 -29.68
N GLN A 95 6.42 11.03 -29.77
CA GLN A 95 7.33 10.78 -30.89
C GLN A 95 6.91 9.53 -31.66
N ILE A 96 6.84 9.64 -32.97
CA ILE A 96 6.42 8.58 -33.87
C ILE A 96 7.56 8.21 -34.81
N LEU A 97 7.90 6.92 -34.83
CA LEU A 97 8.78 6.31 -35.80
C LEU A 97 7.93 5.47 -36.74
N GLU A 98 7.84 5.89 -37.99
CA GLU A 98 7.08 5.19 -39.03
C GLU A 98 8.05 4.44 -39.94
N ALA A 99 7.95 3.11 -39.96
CA ALA A 99 8.78 2.26 -40.83
C ALA A 99 7.96 1.75 -42.01
N ARG A 100 8.39 2.07 -43.22
CA ARG A 100 7.77 1.61 -44.48
C ARG A 100 8.83 1.07 -45.45
N GLY A 101 9.14 -0.20 -45.26
CA GLY A 101 10.17 -0.85 -46.09
C GLY A 101 11.53 -0.17 -45.95
N GLN A 102 12.10 0.31 -47.10
CA GLN A 102 13.37 0.99 -47.08
C GLN A 102 13.30 2.49 -46.70
N SER A 103 12.10 3.08 -46.62
CA SER A 103 11.93 4.44 -46.17
C SER A 103 11.32 4.49 -44.79
N SER A 104 12.00 5.13 -43.87
CA SER A 104 11.51 5.36 -42.52
C SER A 104 11.52 6.85 -42.20
N SER A 105 10.59 7.26 -41.33
CA SER A 105 10.52 8.65 -40.91
C SER A 105 10.28 8.77 -39.40
N LEU A 106 10.91 9.78 -38.83
CA LEU A 106 10.76 10.16 -37.43
C LEU A 106 10.12 11.56 -37.37
N TYR A 107 9.09 11.72 -36.58
CA TYR A 107 8.42 13.00 -36.40
C TYR A 107 7.71 13.10 -35.02
N LEU A 108 7.44 14.33 -34.61
CA LEU A 108 6.58 14.60 -33.47
C LEU A 108 5.11 14.50 -33.87
N ARG A 109 4.27 13.90 -33.05
CA ARG A 109 2.83 13.74 -33.35
C ARG A 109 2.13 15.07 -33.61
N GLU A 110 2.53 16.11 -32.87
CA GLU A 110 1.98 17.48 -33.02
C GLU A 110 2.47 18.21 -34.28
N ASP A 111 3.60 17.76 -34.83
CA ASP A 111 4.23 18.34 -36.00
C ASP A 111 4.51 17.29 -37.09
N ALA A 112 3.45 16.67 -37.56
CA ALA A 112 3.52 15.64 -38.61
C ALA A 112 4.04 16.15 -39.98
N GLY A 113 4.15 17.46 -40.15
CA GLY A 113 4.68 18.09 -41.33
C GLY A 113 6.21 18.05 -41.44
N HIS A 114 6.92 18.05 -40.31
CA HIS A 114 8.37 18.00 -40.24
C HIS A 114 8.89 16.59 -40.00
N ARG A 115 8.88 15.77 -41.06
CA ARG A 115 9.36 14.39 -41.01
C ARG A 115 10.84 14.32 -41.33
N ARG A 116 11.60 13.70 -40.47
CA ARG A 116 13.02 13.37 -40.72
C ARG A 116 13.09 11.97 -41.30
N ALA A 117 13.50 11.86 -42.56
CA ALA A 117 13.77 10.57 -43.20
C ALA A 117 15.08 9.98 -42.65
N PHE A 118 15.10 8.67 -42.44
CA PHE A 118 16.29 7.94 -42.07
C PHE A 118 16.21 6.50 -42.61
N GLN A 119 17.37 5.85 -42.68
CA GLN A 119 17.45 4.43 -43.02
C GLN A 119 17.56 3.62 -41.73
N MET A 120 16.66 2.65 -41.58
CA MET A 120 16.73 1.73 -40.43
C MET A 120 17.82 0.70 -40.63
N ASP A 121 18.60 0.46 -39.59
CA ASP A 121 19.42 -0.73 -39.51
C ASP A 121 18.53 -1.97 -39.45
N SER A 122 18.97 -3.06 -40.03
CA SER A 122 18.27 -4.33 -40.01
C SER A 122 19.11 -5.41 -39.36
N ILE A 123 18.51 -6.22 -38.55
CA ILE A 123 19.13 -7.40 -37.97
C ILE A 123 18.29 -8.63 -38.34
N SER A 124 18.94 -9.72 -38.70
CA SER A 124 18.19 -10.95 -39.02
C SER A 124 17.57 -11.56 -37.77
N VAL A 125 16.47 -12.31 -37.95
CA VAL A 125 15.82 -13.04 -36.86
C VAL A 125 16.78 -14.05 -36.19
N ALA A 126 17.68 -14.65 -37.01
CA ALA A 126 18.69 -15.58 -36.51
C ALA A 126 19.73 -14.89 -35.60
N ASP A 127 20.16 -13.68 -35.97
CA ASP A 127 21.10 -12.89 -35.17
C ASP A 127 20.40 -12.38 -33.88
N CYS A 128 19.13 -11.99 -33.96
CA CYS A 128 18.35 -11.65 -32.77
C CYS A 128 18.22 -12.83 -31.80
N ASP A 129 17.96 -14.03 -32.31
CA ASP A 129 17.86 -15.24 -31.46
C ASP A 129 19.21 -15.60 -30.85
N ALA A 130 20.30 -15.53 -31.63
CA ALA A 130 21.65 -15.76 -31.16
C ALA A 130 22.07 -14.76 -30.06
N PHE A 131 21.75 -13.48 -30.25
CA PHE A 131 21.99 -12.43 -29.27
C PHE A 131 21.18 -12.63 -27.99
N ALA A 132 19.88 -12.93 -28.12
CA ALA A 132 19.03 -13.20 -26.99
C ALA A 132 19.50 -14.39 -26.14
N ARG A 133 19.97 -15.48 -26.83
CA ARG A 133 20.58 -16.64 -26.15
C ARG A 133 21.88 -16.30 -25.46
N ALA A 134 22.71 -15.46 -26.06
CA ALA A 134 23.95 -15.00 -25.45
C ALA A 134 23.71 -14.13 -24.21
N LEU A 135 22.65 -13.33 -24.20
CA LEU A 135 22.28 -12.50 -23.06
C LEU A 135 21.54 -13.29 -21.96
N ALA A 136 20.84 -14.37 -22.29
CA ALA A 136 20.00 -15.11 -21.35
C ALA A 136 20.75 -15.58 -20.06
N PRO A 137 22.04 -15.99 -20.10
CA PRO A 137 22.79 -16.35 -18.90
C PRO A 137 23.36 -15.13 -18.15
N VAL A 138 23.36 -13.94 -18.77
CA VAL A 138 23.87 -12.73 -18.11
C VAL A 138 22.98 -12.37 -16.95
N ARG A 139 23.54 -12.48 -15.74
CA ARG A 139 22.90 -12.04 -14.51
C ARG A 139 23.52 -10.70 -14.15
N LEU A 140 22.72 -9.64 -14.16
CA LEU A 140 23.14 -8.41 -13.48
C LEU A 140 23.20 -8.74 -12.00
N PRO A 141 24.28 -8.39 -11.28
CA PRO A 141 24.23 -8.43 -9.82
C PRO A 141 23.09 -7.51 -9.40
N GLU A 142 21.98 -8.11 -9.03
CA GLU A 142 20.90 -7.37 -8.39
C GLU A 142 21.53 -6.69 -7.17
N LYS A 143 21.58 -5.37 -7.16
CA LYS A 143 21.90 -4.65 -5.94
C LYS A 143 20.90 -5.17 -4.90
N ASN A 144 21.35 -6.17 -4.13
CA ASN A 144 20.70 -6.70 -2.93
C ASN A 144 19.39 -7.48 -3.04
N SER A 145 19.00 -8.07 -4.18
CA SER A 145 17.83 -8.96 -4.22
C SER A 145 18.12 -10.41 -3.78
N THR A 146 19.34 -10.74 -3.39
CA THR A 146 19.69 -12.03 -2.74
C THR A 146 19.81 -11.95 -1.23
N GLN A 147 19.37 -10.88 -0.60
CA GLN A 147 19.08 -10.99 0.81
C GLN A 147 17.79 -11.82 0.92
N LEU A 148 17.98 -13.12 1.19
CA LEU A 148 16.94 -13.98 1.74
C LEU A 148 16.26 -13.15 2.83
N LEU A 149 14.92 -13.13 2.82
CA LEU A 149 14.17 -12.55 3.93
C LEU A 149 14.82 -13.06 5.21
N PRO A 150 15.18 -12.22 6.16
CA PRO A 150 15.75 -12.66 7.40
C PRO A 150 14.79 -13.68 8.04
N ASN A 151 15.33 -14.82 8.48
CA ASN A 151 14.50 -15.85 9.12
C ASN A 151 13.76 -15.34 10.35
N ASN A 152 14.26 -14.27 10.94
CA ASN A 152 13.66 -13.61 12.09
C ASN A 152 14.04 -12.13 12.08
N ILE A 153 13.09 -11.27 12.41
CA ILE A 153 13.31 -9.84 12.62
C ILE A 153 12.63 -9.45 13.93
N THR A 154 13.35 -8.76 14.78
CA THR A 154 12.77 -8.25 16.02
C THR A 154 12.03 -6.93 15.76
N PHE A 155 11.04 -6.63 16.60
CA PHE A 155 10.30 -5.38 16.57
C PHE A 155 11.21 -4.14 16.54
N LEU A 156 12.22 -4.11 17.39
CA LEU A 156 13.17 -3.01 17.49
C LEU A 156 14.01 -2.81 16.23
N GLN A 157 14.34 -3.90 15.51
CA GLN A 157 15.04 -3.80 14.23
C GLN A 157 14.18 -3.11 13.17
N GLY A 158 12.85 -3.31 13.19
CA GLY A 158 11.91 -2.59 12.33
C GLY A 158 11.90 -1.06 12.57
N TYR A 159 12.26 -0.63 13.76
CA TYR A 159 12.42 0.78 14.13
C TYR A 159 13.87 1.28 14.08
N HIS A 160 14.82 0.43 13.62
CA HIS A 160 16.26 0.74 13.54
C HIS A 160 16.89 1.15 14.88
N VAL A 161 16.35 0.64 15.99
CA VAL A 161 16.85 0.87 17.35
C VAL A 161 17.30 -0.45 18.00
N LYS A 162 18.17 -0.36 18.99
CA LYS A 162 18.70 -1.53 19.72
C LYS A 162 18.01 -1.75 21.05
N LYS A 163 17.42 -0.71 21.63
CA LYS A 163 16.77 -0.74 22.94
C LYS A 163 15.48 0.06 22.92
N PRO A 164 14.47 -0.30 23.75
CA PRO A 164 13.19 0.41 23.80
C PRO A 164 13.32 1.90 24.19
N ASP A 165 14.29 2.27 25.03
CA ASP A 165 14.56 3.63 25.47
C ASP A 165 15.04 4.57 24.33
N GLN A 166 15.44 4.00 23.21
CA GLN A 166 15.80 4.75 22.00
C GLN A 166 14.59 5.12 21.13
N LEU A 167 13.39 4.62 21.46
CA LEU A 167 12.16 5.02 20.78
C LEU A 167 11.67 6.34 21.35
N ASP A 168 11.77 7.41 20.57
CA ASP A 168 11.22 8.71 20.96
C ASP A 168 9.71 8.74 20.66
N LEU A 169 8.91 8.24 21.60
CA LEU A 169 7.46 8.22 21.49
C LEU A 169 6.89 9.64 21.37
N GLY A 170 7.52 10.63 22.01
CA GLY A 170 7.08 12.01 21.95
C GLY A 170 7.18 12.58 20.54
N ASP A 171 8.28 12.31 19.85
CA ASP A 171 8.50 12.76 18.48
C ASP A 171 7.55 12.03 17.50
N TYR A 172 7.40 10.71 17.61
CA TYR A 172 6.45 9.94 16.80
C TYR A 172 5.03 10.49 16.95
N TRP A 173 4.56 10.71 18.17
CA TRP A 173 3.21 11.19 18.44
C TRP A 173 2.98 12.63 17.99
N ALA A 174 3.98 13.49 18.15
CA ALA A 174 3.89 14.88 17.72
C ALA A 174 3.81 15.02 16.19
N ASN A 175 4.52 14.16 15.46
CA ASN A 175 4.60 14.20 14.01
C ASN A 175 3.57 13.29 13.32
N SER A 176 2.75 12.56 14.08
CA SER A 176 1.71 11.69 13.50
C SER A 176 0.50 12.48 13.02
N CYS A 177 -0.09 12.02 11.90
CA CYS A 177 -1.27 12.62 11.31
C CYS A 177 -2.30 11.52 10.99
N ASN A 178 -3.05 11.11 12.03
CA ASN A 178 -3.96 9.97 11.98
C ASN A 178 -5.13 10.12 10.98
N TYR A 179 -5.52 11.34 10.61
CA TYR A 179 -6.56 11.58 9.60
C TYR A 179 -6.05 11.50 8.16
N GLU A 180 -4.74 11.43 7.94
CA GLU A 180 -4.12 11.25 6.62
C GLU A 180 -3.67 9.81 6.39
N SER A 181 -3.05 9.19 7.40
CA SER A 181 -2.46 7.86 7.31
C SER A 181 -2.44 7.18 8.67
N LEU A 182 -2.64 5.87 8.68
CA LEU A 182 -2.48 4.96 9.82
C LEU A 182 -1.41 3.91 9.50
N SER A 183 -0.35 4.35 8.84
CA SER A 183 0.75 3.54 8.32
C SER A 183 1.76 3.23 9.41
N VAL A 184 2.05 1.94 9.59
CA VAL A 184 3.06 1.46 10.56
C VAL A 184 3.90 0.34 9.96
N PRO A 185 5.17 0.19 10.36
CA PRO A 185 5.99 -0.93 9.93
C PRO A 185 5.52 -2.23 10.60
N ILE A 186 5.32 -3.29 9.80
CA ILE A 186 4.92 -4.62 10.29
C ILE A 186 5.89 -5.74 9.90
N GLY A 187 6.95 -5.39 9.19
CA GLY A 187 7.94 -6.35 8.73
C GLY A 187 8.94 -5.73 7.78
N VAL A 188 9.72 -6.56 7.10
CA VAL A 188 10.69 -6.13 6.10
C VAL A 188 10.50 -6.85 4.79
N ARG A 189 10.87 -6.18 3.71
CA ARG A 189 10.94 -6.73 2.36
C ARG A 189 12.28 -7.44 2.13
N ALA A 190 12.38 -8.21 1.04
CA ALA A 190 13.62 -8.90 0.68
C ALA A 190 14.83 -7.96 0.46
N ASN A 191 14.61 -6.69 0.18
CA ASN A 191 15.63 -5.67 0.07
C ASN A 191 16.07 -5.06 1.42
N GLY A 192 15.53 -5.54 2.55
CA GLY A 192 15.81 -5.02 3.88
C GLY A 192 15.02 -3.75 4.26
N GLU A 193 14.21 -3.20 3.34
CA GLU A 193 13.35 -2.06 3.64
C GLU A 193 12.14 -2.48 4.47
N ASN A 194 11.65 -1.59 5.32
CA ASN A 194 10.43 -1.82 6.08
C ASN A 194 9.23 -2.00 5.15
N PHE A 195 8.39 -2.97 5.47
CA PHE A 195 7.06 -3.10 4.91
C PHE A 195 6.05 -2.38 5.79
N TYR A 196 5.43 -1.36 5.24
CA TYR A 196 4.42 -0.55 5.93
C TYR A 196 3.02 -1.02 5.59
N PHE A 197 2.19 -1.18 6.62
CA PHE A 197 0.77 -1.46 6.49
C PHE A 197 -0.04 -0.25 6.96
N ASP A 198 -0.86 0.30 6.08
CA ASP A 198 -1.71 1.45 6.35
C ASP A 198 -3.18 1.02 6.38
N ILE A 199 -3.75 0.89 7.57
CA ILE A 199 -5.15 0.49 7.75
C ILE A 199 -6.14 1.65 7.55
N HIS A 200 -5.67 2.79 7.11
CA HIS A 200 -6.55 3.91 6.79
C HIS A 200 -7.51 3.55 5.64
N GLN A 201 -8.77 4.04 5.70
CA GLN A 201 -9.82 3.70 4.73
C GLN A 201 -9.50 4.06 3.27
N LYS A 202 -8.56 4.97 3.02
CA LYS A 202 -8.08 5.33 1.66
C LYS A 202 -6.95 4.44 1.17
N ARG A 203 -6.52 3.47 1.96
CA ARG A 203 -5.39 2.57 1.67
C ARG A 203 -5.82 1.11 1.76
N HIS A 204 -5.33 0.37 2.74
CA HIS A 204 -5.58 -1.06 2.89
C HIS A 204 -6.80 -1.39 3.76
N GLY A 205 -7.36 -0.40 4.47
CA GLY A 205 -8.44 -0.56 5.44
C GLY A 205 -9.81 -0.04 5.00
N PRO A 206 -10.75 0.21 5.93
CA PRO A 206 -10.53 0.25 7.39
C PRO A 206 -10.57 -1.10 8.11
N HIS A 207 -10.99 -2.17 7.48
CA HIS A 207 -11.09 -3.49 8.08
C HIS A 207 -10.07 -4.45 7.48
N GLY A 208 -9.58 -5.38 8.29
CA GLY A 208 -8.61 -6.38 7.88
C GLY A 208 -9.00 -7.78 8.34
N LEU A 209 -8.65 -8.80 7.57
CA LEU A 209 -8.76 -10.20 7.95
C LEU A 209 -7.38 -10.84 7.87
N VAL A 210 -6.96 -11.46 8.98
CA VAL A 210 -5.71 -12.22 9.03
C VAL A 210 -6.05 -13.71 9.03
N ALA A 211 -5.60 -14.42 8.01
CA ALA A 211 -5.82 -15.85 7.87
C ALA A 211 -4.48 -16.61 7.86
N GLY A 212 -4.46 -17.79 8.45
CA GLY A 212 -3.29 -18.67 8.49
C GLY A 212 -3.55 -19.89 9.38
N MET A 213 -2.71 -20.91 9.22
CA MET A 213 -2.78 -22.13 10.05
C MET A 213 -2.35 -21.85 11.49
N THR A 214 -2.72 -22.71 12.41
CA THR A 214 -2.22 -22.67 13.80
C THR A 214 -0.68 -22.73 13.80
N GLY A 215 -0.04 -21.86 14.58
CA GLY A 215 1.41 -21.75 14.61
C GLY A 215 2.06 -20.98 13.46
N SER A 216 1.27 -20.37 12.55
CA SER A 216 1.81 -19.56 11.46
C SER A 216 2.23 -18.13 11.86
N GLY A 217 2.06 -17.73 13.13
CA GLY A 217 2.44 -16.42 13.63
C GLY A 217 1.35 -15.34 13.51
N LYS A 218 0.06 -15.71 13.33
CA LYS A 218 -1.05 -14.74 13.25
C LYS A 218 -1.09 -13.78 14.45
N THR A 219 -1.11 -14.34 15.64
CA THR A 219 -1.19 -13.57 16.89
C THR A 219 0.05 -12.69 17.08
N GLU A 220 1.24 -13.22 16.78
CA GLU A 220 2.50 -12.46 16.82
C GLU A 220 2.49 -11.26 15.84
N MET A 221 1.96 -11.46 14.63
CA MET A 221 1.82 -10.38 13.65
C MET A 221 0.85 -9.31 14.13
N VAL A 222 -0.29 -9.70 14.70
CA VAL A 222 -1.28 -8.76 15.24
C VAL A 222 -0.71 -8.01 16.45
N GLN A 223 0.01 -8.68 17.34
CA GLN A 223 0.69 -8.05 18.48
C GLN A 223 1.74 -7.03 18.01
N SER A 224 2.55 -7.39 17.02
CA SER A 224 3.54 -6.48 16.42
C SER A 224 2.87 -5.26 15.80
N TRP A 225 1.72 -5.45 15.13
CA TRP A 225 0.95 -4.34 14.57
C TRP A 225 0.38 -3.42 15.65
N ILE A 226 -0.21 -3.97 16.74
CA ILE A 226 -0.72 -3.19 17.88
C ILE A 226 0.40 -2.36 18.51
N LEU A 227 1.58 -2.97 18.73
CA LEU A 227 2.74 -2.25 19.25
C LEU A 227 3.20 -1.14 18.30
N SER A 228 3.25 -1.42 16.99
CA SER A 228 3.65 -0.42 16.00
C SER A 228 2.69 0.76 15.97
N MET A 229 1.38 0.51 16.06
CA MET A 229 0.36 1.55 16.18
C MET A 229 0.56 2.38 17.45
N ALA A 230 0.84 1.75 18.58
CA ALA A 230 1.06 2.44 19.85
C ALA A 230 2.36 3.25 19.90
N VAL A 231 3.39 2.81 19.19
CA VAL A 231 4.62 3.60 19.02
C VAL A 231 4.39 4.82 18.14
N GLN A 232 3.65 4.65 17.03
CA GLN A 232 3.49 5.70 16.03
C GLN A 232 2.44 6.74 16.42
N PHE A 233 1.39 6.35 17.15
CA PHE A 233 0.24 7.19 17.45
C PHE A 233 -0.02 7.27 18.96
N SER A 234 -0.46 8.42 19.45
CA SER A 234 -0.81 8.61 20.85
C SER A 234 -2.14 7.91 21.22
N PRO A 235 -2.44 7.68 22.52
CA PRO A 235 -3.75 7.18 22.96
C PRO A 235 -4.93 8.09 22.61
N ARG A 236 -4.66 9.35 22.25
CA ARG A 236 -5.67 10.30 21.74
C ARG A 236 -5.94 10.12 20.25
N ASP A 237 -5.04 9.45 19.53
CA ASP A 237 -5.14 9.20 18.08
C ASP A 237 -5.66 7.81 17.77
N VAL A 238 -5.28 6.82 18.59
CA VAL A 238 -5.61 5.39 18.38
C VAL A 238 -5.92 4.73 19.71
N ALA A 239 -6.97 3.90 19.74
CA ALA A 239 -7.35 3.08 20.88
C ALA A 239 -7.74 1.67 20.44
N PHE A 240 -7.62 0.70 21.36
CA PHE A 240 -7.91 -0.71 21.09
C PHE A 240 -8.95 -1.28 22.03
N VAL A 241 -9.83 -2.11 21.48
CA VAL A 241 -10.62 -3.12 22.18
C VAL A 241 -10.11 -4.49 21.72
N LEU A 242 -9.63 -5.31 22.63
CA LEU A 242 -9.09 -6.64 22.32
C LEU A 242 -10.07 -7.72 22.77
N ILE A 243 -10.41 -8.61 21.85
CA ILE A 243 -11.35 -9.71 22.05
C ILE A 243 -10.62 -11.03 21.80
N ASP A 244 -10.54 -11.88 22.82
CA ASP A 244 -9.84 -13.17 22.76
C ASP A 244 -10.70 -14.25 23.42
N PHE A 245 -11.23 -15.17 22.60
CA PHE A 245 -12.09 -16.27 23.06
C PHE A 245 -11.36 -17.62 23.21
N LYS A 246 -10.08 -17.67 22.89
CA LYS A 246 -9.28 -18.90 22.97
C LYS A 246 -8.33 -18.91 24.15
N GLY A 247 -8.20 -17.79 24.81
CA GLY A 247 -7.29 -17.62 25.92
C GLY A 247 -7.09 -16.15 26.25
N THR A 248 -5.92 -15.81 26.76
CA THR A 248 -5.55 -14.43 27.07
C THR A 248 -4.28 -14.00 26.35
N GLY A 249 -3.85 -14.80 25.35
CA GLY A 249 -2.58 -14.63 24.66
C GLY A 249 -2.47 -13.30 23.93
N LEU A 250 -3.56 -12.82 23.33
CA LEU A 250 -3.59 -11.51 22.69
C LEU A 250 -3.67 -10.36 23.72
N ILE A 251 -4.37 -10.54 24.83
CA ILE A 251 -4.70 -9.47 25.79
C ILE A 251 -3.55 -9.22 26.77
N LEU A 252 -2.98 -10.28 27.34
CA LEU A 252 -2.01 -10.17 28.44
C LEU A 252 -0.81 -9.23 28.17
N PRO A 253 -0.20 -9.23 27.01
CA PRO A 253 0.92 -8.32 26.73
C PRO A 253 0.55 -6.83 26.79
N PHE A 254 -0.74 -6.49 26.66
CA PHE A 254 -1.23 -5.12 26.49
C PHE A 254 -2.04 -4.57 27.66
N VAL A 255 -2.20 -5.30 28.75
CA VAL A 255 -3.03 -4.88 29.91
C VAL A 255 -2.62 -3.52 30.49
N ASN A 256 -1.35 -3.16 30.37
CA ASN A 256 -0.82 -1.88 30.83
C ASN A 256 -0.62 -0.85 29.70
N LEU A 257 -1.06 -1.16 28.48
CA LEU A 257 -0.89 -0.26 27.35
C LEU A 257 -1.94 0.89 27.45
N PRO A 258 -1.52 2.17 27.46
CA PRO A 258 -2.46 3.30 27.58
C PRO A 258 -3.51 3.38 26.48
N HIS A 259 -3.27 2.73 25.35
CA HIS A 259 -4.18 2.67 24.20
C HIS A 259 -5.30 1.63 24.38
N LEU A 260 -5.19 0.72 25.34
CA LEU A 260 -6.15 -0.34 25.59
C LEU A 260 -7.33 0.22 26.39
N VAL A 261 -8.50 0.34 25.78
CA VAL A 261 -9.72 0.91 26.40
C VAL A 261 -10.74 -0.14 26.78
N GLY A 262 -10.59 -1.39 26.32
CA GLY A 262 -11.48 -2.49 26.69
C GLY A 262 -10.91 -3.83 26.29
N THR A 263 -11.34 -4.86 27.05
CA THR A 263 -11.03 -6.26 26.77
C THR A 263 -12.29 -7.10 26.87
N ILE A 264 -12.40 -8.12 26.04
CA ILE A 264 -13.46 -9.13 26.11
C ILE A 264 -12.79 -10.49 26.01
N SER A 265 -12.99 -11.34 27.01
CA SER A 265 -12.43 -12.69 27.06
C SER A 265 -13.53 -13.74 27.26
N ASP A 266 -13.18 -15.00 27.08
CA ASP A 266 -14.06 -16.14 27.32
C ASP A 266 -14.53 -16.23 28.78
N LEU A 267 -13.83 -15.55 29.69
CA LEU A 267 -14.16 -15.48 31.11
C LEU A 267 -15.23 -14.43 31.43
N ASP A 268 -15.56 -13.56 30.46
CA ASP A 268 -16.53 -12.50 30.67
C ASP A 268 -17.96 -13.03 30.52
N SER A 269 -18.69 -13.04 31.63
CA SER A 269 -20.10 -13.43 31.68
C SER A 269 -21.07 -12.43 31.01
N ASN A 270 -20.57 -11.30 30.48
CA ASN A 270 -21.38 -10.16 30.04
C ASN A 270 -21.00 -9.59 28.67
N ILE A 271 -20.91 -10.43 27.64
CA ILE A 271 -20.64 -9.98 26.26
C ILE A 271 -21.68 -8.95 25.77
N SER A 272 -22.95 -9.17 26.11
CA SER A 272 -24.02 -8.22 25.79
C SER A 272 -23.72 -6.81 26.32
N ARG A 273 -23.18 -6.68 27.53
CA ARG A 273 -22.81 -5.38 28.10
C ARG A 273 -21.68 -4.71 27.33
N ASN A 274 -20.72 -5.49 26.86
CA ASN A 274 -19.58 -4.97 26.10
C ASN A 274 -20.03 -4.48 24.70
N LEU A 275 -20.98 -5.18 24.06
CA LEU A 275 -21.57 -4.73 22.79
C LEU A 275 -22.39 -3.45 22.97
N ILE A 276 -23.20 -3.36 24.04
CA ILE A 276 -23.93 -2.13 24.38
C ILE A 276 -22.97 -0.96 24.60
N ALA A 277 -21.79 -1.21 25.20
CA ALA A 277 -20.78 -0.17 25.37
C ALA A 277 -20.21 0.31 24.02
N LEU A 278 -19.94 -0.61 23.08
CA LEU A 278 -19.50 -0.25 21.72
C LEU A 278 -20.58 0.54 20.95
N GLU A 279 -21.84 0.13 21.05
CA GLU A 279 -22.95 0.87 20.45
C GLU A 279 -23.11 2.26 21.05
N SER A 280 -22.99 2.37 22.38
CA SER A 280 -23.03 3.66 23.08
C SER A 280 -21.89 4.58 22.62
N GLU A 281 -20.71 4.04 22.38
CA GLU A 281 -19.58 4.79 21.82
C GLU A 281 -19.89 5.29 20.41
N LEU A 282 -20.52 4.47 19.54
CA LEU A 282 -20.93 4.93 18.21
C LEU A 282 -21.96 6.08 18.30
N GLN A 283 -22.91 6.00 19.22
CA GLN A 283 -23.87 7.09 19.43
C GLN A 283 -23.19 8.37 19.93
N ARG A 284 -22.21 8.23 20.85
CA ARG A 284 -21.41 9.37 21.31
C ARG A 284 -20.66 10.02 20.15
N ARG A 285 -20.00 9.22 19.29
CA ARG A 285 -19.29 9.70 18.11
C ARG A 285 -20.21 10.45 17.15
N LYS A 286 -21.41 9.90 16.91
CA LYS A 286 -22.42 10.54 16.08
C LYS A 286 -22.82 11.91 16.65
N ALA A 287 -23.08 12.01 17.93
CA ALA A 287 -23.42 13.29 18.59
C ALA A 287 -22.29 14.32 18.47
N LEU A 288 -21.02 13.88 18.58
CA LEU A 288 -19.86 14.74 18.37
C LEU A 288 -19.77 15.24 16.92
N PHE A 289 -20.04 14.37 15.94
CA PHE A 289 -20.04 14.74 14.53
C PHE A 289 -21.16 15.73 14.21
N ASP A 290 -22.35 15.48 14.72
CA ASP A 290 -23.51 16.38 14.55
C ASP A 290 -23.18 17.77 15.14
N SER A 291 -22.59 17.82 16.34
CA SER A 291 -22.18 19.08 16.98
C SER A 291 -21.09 19.83 16.23
N ALA A 292 -20.18 19.10 15.59
CA ALA A 292 -19.10 19.68 14.79
C ALA A 292 -19.49 19.96 13.33
N GLY A 293 -20.71 19.56 12.90
CA GLY A 293 -21.20 19.72 11.53
C GLY A 293 -20.38 18.91 10.51
N VAL A 294 -19.99 17.67 10.86
CA VAL A 294 -19.22 16.75 10.01
C VAL A 294 -19.89 15.38 9.97
N THR A 295 -19.52 14.55 9.00
CA THR A 295 -20.08 13.19 8.81
C THR A 295 -19.03 12.09 8.87
N ASP A 296 -17.75 12.44 9.01
CA ASP A 296 -16.61 11.52 8.88
C ASP A 296 -15.56 11.87 9.94
N ILE A 297 -14.93 10.84 10.50
CA ILE A 297 -13.88 10.97 11.53
C ILE A 297 -12.73 11.88 11.10
N ARG A 298 -12.32 11.83 9.85
CA ARG A 298 -11.19 12.63 9.34
C ARG A 298 -11.50 14.12 9.38
N ASP A 299 -12.69 14.50 9.00
CA ASP A 299 -13.09 15.91 9.02
C ASP A 299 -13.29 16.40 10.45
N TYR A 300 -13.75 15.52 11.36
CA TYR A 300 -13.76 15.80 12.78
C TYR A 300 -12.34 16.03 13.34
N LEU A 301 -11.38 15.14 13.02
CA LEU A 301 -10.01 15.24 13.48
C LEU A 301 -9.29 16.47 12.95
N LYS A 302 -9.55 16.89 11.71
CA LYS A 302 -9.04 18.15 11.17
C LYS A 302 -9.56 19.35 12.00
N LYS A 303 -10.86 19.39 12.31
CA LYS A 303 -11.45 20.42 13.16
C LYS A 303 -10.88 20.40 14.58
N TYR A 304 -10.70 19.22 15.16
CA TYR A 304 -10.07 19.08 16.46
C TYR A 304 -8.63 19.63 16.45
N ARG A 305 -7.83 19.31 15.45
CA ARG A 305 -6.46 19.84 15.29
C ARG A 305 -6.43 21.34 15.04
N ALA A 306 -7.45 21.90 14.42
CA ALA A 306 -7.64 23.34 14.24
C ALA A 306 -8.17 24.06 15.50
N GLY A 307 -8.50 23.32 16.57
CA GLY A 307 -9.11 23.88 17.79
C GLY A 307 -10.61 24.20 17.67
N GLU A 308 -11.26 23.69 16.61
CA GLU A 308 -12.69 23.91 16.33
C GLU A 308 -13.59 22.81 16.93
N ALA A 309 -13.02 21.73 17.44
CA ALA A 309 -13.73 20.67 18.16
C ALA A 309 -13.10 20.48 19.55
N SER A 310 -13.92 20.12 20.53
CA SER A 310 -13.54 20.18 21.95
C SER A 310 -12.85 18.92 22.47
N GLU A 311 -13.12 17.75 21.88
CA GLU A 311 -12.66 16.47 22.43
C GLU A 311 -11.79 15.69 21.44
N PRO A 312 -10.69 15.03 21.91
CA PRO A 312 -9.95 14.09 21.10
C PRO A 312 -10.82 12.87 20.80
N LEU A 313 -10.78 12.38 19.58
CA LEU A 313 -11.52 11.20 19.16
C LEU A 313 -10.59 10.21 18.47
N PRO A 314 -10.09 9.18 19.19
CA PRO A 314 -9.19 8.21 18.59
C PRO A 314 -9.90 7.31 17.58
N TYR A 315 -9.17 6.82 16.57
CA TYR A 315 -9.59 5.63 15.84
C TYR A 315 -9.66 4.47 16.82
N LEU A 316 -10.79 3.76 16.84
CA LEU A 316 -11.02 2.63 17.74
C LEU A 316 -10.91 1.32 16.97
N PHE A 317 -9.86 0.56 17.23
CA PHE A 317 -9.65 -0.75 16.63
C PHE A 317 -10.21 -1.85 17.51
N VAL A 318 -11.19 -2.57 17.00
CA VAL A 318 -11.74 -3.78 17.62
C VAL A 318 -11.01 -4.97 17.00
N VAL A 319 -10.13 -5.59 17.76
CA VAL A 319 -9.32 -6.73 17.32
C VAL A 319 -9.89 -8.01 17.90
N ILE A 320 -10.31 -8.92 17.04
CA ILE A 320 -10.91 -10.21 17.43
C ILE A 320 -9.94 -11.32 17.07
N ASP A 321 -9.37 -11.98 18.06
CA ASP A 321 -8.62 -13.24 17.86
C ASP A 321 -9.61 -14.41 17.78
N GLU A 322 -9.37 -15.33 16.84
CA GLU A 322 -10.20 -16.51 16.54
C GLU A 322 -11.69 -16.14 16.25
N TYR A 323 -11.91 -15.35 15.19
CA TYR A 323 -13.26 -14.93 14.75
C TYR A 323 -14.20 -16.12 14.49
N ALA A 324 -13.67 -17.28 14.10
CA ALA A 324 -14.47 -18.49 13.90
C ALA A 324 -15.11 -18.99 15.21
N GLU A 325 -14.38 -18.95 16.32
CA GLU A 325 -14.91 -19.31 17.64
C GLU A 325 -15.95 -18.30 18.14
N PHE A 326 -15.67 -17.00 17.94
CA PHE A 326 -16.64 -15.95 18.24
C PHE A 326 -17.99 -16.21 17.54
N LYS A 327 -17.94 -16.47 16.24
CA LYS A 327 -19.15 -16.75 15.45
C LYS A 327 -19.88 -18.01 15.91
N ALA A 328 -19.15 -19.05 16.30
CA ALA A 328 -19.73 -20.30 16.76
C ALA A 328 -20.40 -20.19 18.13
N LYS A 329 -19.75 -19.48 19.06
CA LYS A 329 -20.25 -19.31 20.43
C LYS A 329 -21.38 -18.27 20.54
N PHE A 330 -21.36 -17.25 19.68
CA PHE A 330 -22.25 -16.09 19.76
C PHE A 330 -22.89 -15.75 18.41
N PRO A 331 -23.70 -16.66 17.83
CA PRO A 331 -24.29 -16.45 16.50
C PRO A 331 -25.21 -15.21 16.45
N ASP A 332 -25.97 -14.95 17.52
CA ASP A 332 -26.88 -13.82 17.61
C ASP A 332 -26.13 -12.48 17.58
N PHE A 333 -24.98 -12.40 18.23
CA PHE A 333 -24.14 -11.19 18.25
C PHE A 333 -23.34 -10.96 16.95
N THR A 334 -23.20 -11.98 16.11
CA THR A 334 -22.47 -11.83 14.83
C THR A 334 -23.14 -10.80 13.91
N ALA A 335 -24.47 -10.76 13.90
CA ALA A 335 -25.23 -9.80 13.09
C ALA A 335 -25.06 -8.35 13.60
N GLU A 336 -25.05 -8.17 14.93
CA GLU A 336 -24.83 -6.87 15.59
C GLU A 336 -23.42 -6.36 15.33
N VAL A 337 -22.41 -7.20 15.51
CA VAL A 337 -21.01 -6.87 15.22
C VAL A 337 -20.79 -6.51 13.75
N ASN A 338 -21.41 -7.23 12.81
CA ASN A 338 -21.36 -6.88 11.39
C ASN A 338 -22.02 -5.53 11.09
N THR A 339 -23.10 -5.20 11.80
CA THR A 339 -23.75 -3.89 11.68
C THR A 339 -22.84 -2.79 12.22
N LEU A 340 -22.20 -3.04 13.37
CA LEU A 340 -21.25 -2.14 14.00
C LEU A 340 -20.07 -1.85 13.07
N PHE A 341 -19.51 -2.86 12.39
CA PHE A 341 -18.43 -2.66 11.41
C PHE A 341 -18.87 -1.81 10.21
N ARG A 342 -20.10 -2.01 9.71
CA ARG A 342 -20.60 -1.21 8.57
C ARG A 342 -20.86 0.24 8.94
N THR A 343 -21.43 0.50 10.10
CA THR A 343 -21.75 1.86 10.58
C THR A 343 -20.53 2.55 11.17
N GLY A 344 -19.65 1.82 11.82
CA GLY A 344 -18.43 2.33 12.45
C GLY A 344 -17.40 2.90 11.49
N ARG A 345 -17.40 2.44 10.23
CA ARG A 345 -16.41 2.85 9.22
C ARG A 345 -16.23 4.36 9.10
N SER A 346 -17.30 5.13 8.94
CA SER A 346 -17.22 6.59 8.86
C SER A 346 -16.93 7.26 10.21
N MET A 347 -17.19 6.52 11.30
CA MET A 347 -17.00 7.00 12.66
C MET A 347 -15.61 6.66 13.25
N GLY A 348 -14.74 5.99 12.45
CA GLY A 348 -13.40 5.60 12.87
C GLY A 348 -13.37 4.39 13.80
N VAL A 349 -14.27 3.42 13.59
CA VAL A 349 -14.30 2.15 14.31
C VAL A 349 -14.15 0.98 13.33
#